data_dbd6a1794072f101c076283b0e7e295f
#
_entry.id   dbd6a1794072f101c076283b0e7e295f
#
_cell.length_a   1.000
_cell.length_b   1.000
_cell.length_c   1.000
_cell.angle_alpha   90.00
_cell.angle_beta   90.00
_cell.angle_gamma   90.00
#
_symmetry.space_group_name_H-M   'P 1'
#
loop_
_entity.id
_entity.type
_entity.pdbx_description
1 polymer ?
#
loop_
_entity_poly.entity_id
_entity_poly.type
_entity_poly.pdbx_seq_one_letter_code
_entity_poly.pdbx_strand_id
1 'polypeptide(L)'
;LKADYGKSLTELKEKLIGKFEKLLNNKKTNGVSHKYGEELIKPGVKFTKKIITDKLFPSKNKYYDINSLNVPEESSLIQDVVLEDWTEDKKINSLVSQAVKNYVVKRNDLASKFKKEKFSLEVGDELAPGIVQMAKVYVAKKRKLKVGDKMAGRHGNKGVVARIVKEEDMPFLEYGSTV
;
A
#
# COMPACT_ATOMS: atom_id res chain seq x y z
N LEU A 1 1.15 -10.97 14.83
CA LEU A 1 0.53 -10.66 13.55
C LEU A 1 -0.78 -9.87 13.67
N LYS A 2 -1.84 -10.41 14.36
CA LYS A 2 -3.10 -9.67 14.56
C LYS A 2 -2.90 -8.35 15.31
N ALA A 3 -2.11 -8.34 16.37
CA ALA A 3 -1.82 -7.13 17.15
C ALA A 3 -1.04 -6.08 16.31
N ASP A 4 -0.09 -6.51 15.50
CA ASP A 4 0.71 -5.61 14.65
C ASP A 4 -0.14 -5.04 13.51
N TYR A 5 -1.01 -5.86 12.92
CA TYR A 5 -1.99 -5.41 11.93
C TYR A 5 -2.94 -4.35 12.53
N GLY A 6 -3.49 -4.60 13.74
CA GLY A 6 -4.34 -3.65 14.43
C GLY A 6 -3.63 -2.32 14.73
N LYS A 7 -2.38 -2.35 15.21
CA LYS A 7 -1.57 -1.14 15.43
C LYS A 7 -1.38 -0.35 14.14
N SER A 8 -0.99 -1.01 13.05
CA SER A 8 -0.77 -0.37 11.75
C SER A 8 -2.04 0.26 11.17
N LEU A 9 -3.20 -0.38 11.38
CA LEU A 9 -4.50 0.18 11.00
C LEU A 9 -4.86 1.42 11.82
N THR A 10 -4.64 1.37 13.13
CA THR A 10 -4.90 2.50 14.03
C THR A 10 -4.04 3.71 13.67
N GLU A 11 -2.74 3.49 13.44
CA GLU A 11 -1.83 4.55 12.99
C GLU A 11 -2.25 5.16 11.64
N LEU A 12 -2.69 4.31 10.70
CA LEU A 12 -3.16 4.79 9.39
C LEU A 12 -4.43 5.63 9.52
N LYS A 13 -5.36 5.22 10.38
CA LYS A 13 -6.59 5.94 10.72
C LYS A 13 -6.29 7.29 11.37
N GLU A 14 -5.42 7.32 12.36
CA GLU A 14 -5.00 8.55 13.04
C GLU A 14 -4.34 9.55 12.09
N LYS A 15 -3.50 9.08 11.16
CA LYS A 15 -2.90 9.90 10.11
C LYS A 15 -3.95 10.53 9.19
N LEU A 16 -5.03 9.81 8.86
CA LEU A 16 -6.13 10.37 8.06
C LEU A 16 -6.94 11.39 8.86
N ILE A 17 -7.30 11.08 10.11
CA ILE A 17 -8.01 12.01 11.01
C ILE A 17 -7.20 13.30 11.18
N GLY A 18 -5.90 13.21 11.40
CA GLY A 18 -5.03 14.40 11.50
C GLY A 18 -4.96 15.22 10.22
N LYS A 19 -5.04 14.60 9.04
CA LYS A 19 -5.18 15.32 7.76
C LYS A 19 -6.52 16.01 7.64
N PHE A 20 -7.61 15.34 8.00
CA PHE A 20 -8.94 15.97 7.99
C PHE A 20 -9.03 17.13 8.98
N GLU A 21 -8.46 16.99 10.16
CA GLU A 21 -8.39 18.08 11.14
C GLU A 21 -7.68 19.30 10.55
N LYS A 22 -6.57 19.13 9.85
CA LYS A 22 -5.85 20.23 9.20
C LYS A 22 -6.62 20.88 8.04
N LEU A 23 -7.34 20.09 7.23
CA LEU A 23 -8.03 20.56 6.04
C LEU A 23 -9.41 21.14 6.33
N LEU A 24 -10.14 20.56 7.27
CA LEU A 24 -11.57 20.81 7.52
C LEU A 24 -11.84 21.58 8.81
N ASN A 25 -10.84 21.81 9.67
CA ASN A 25 -11.06 22.44 10.98
C ASN A 25 -11.85 23.76 10.88
N ASN A 26 -12.92 23.85 11.67
CA ASN A 26 -13.85 24.98 11.73
C ASN A 26 -14.56 25.34 10.41
N LYS A 27 -14.44 24.56 9.36
CA LYS A 27 -15.20 24.76 8.12
C LYS A 27 -16.61 24.23 8.25
N LYS A 28 -17.57 24.90 7.63
CA LYS A 28 -18.95 24.41 7.53
C LYS A 28 -19.02 23.32 6.45
N THR A 29 -19.78 22.28 6.72
CA THR A 29 -20.05 21.22 5.75
C THR A 29 -21.29 21.54 4.93
N ASN A 30 -21.28 21.14 3.66
CA ASN A 30 -22.47 21.11 2.80
C ASN A 30 -23.30 19.83 2.99
N GLY A 31 -22.85 18.96 3.88
CA GLY A 31 -23.42 17.64 4.12
C GLY A 31 -22.45 16.54 3.73
N VAL A 32 -22.43 15.49 4.50
CA VAL A 32 -21.64 14.27 4.20
C VAL A 32 -22.62 13.11 4.24
N SER A 33 -22.77 12.41 3.12
CA SER A 33 -23.69 11.30 2.98
C SER A 33 -22.95 9.98 2.70
N HIS A 34 -23.59 8.90 3.06
CA HIS A 34 -23.17 7.55 2.70
C HIS A 34 -23.68 7.22 1.29
N LYS A 35 -23.01 6.32 0.58
CA LYS A 35 -23.43 5.85 -0.76
C LYS A 35 -24.85 5.30 -0.81
N TYR A 36 -25.36 4.81 0.32
CA TYR A 36 -26.75 4.32 0.45
C TYR A 36 -27.76 5.41 0.84
N GLY A 37 -27.38 6.70 0.76
CA GLY A 37 -28.27 7.83 0.94
C GLY A 37 -28.46 8.30 2.39
N GLU A 38 -27.80 7.69 3.38
CA GLU A 38 -27.87 8.17 4.76
C GLU A 38 -26.99 9.38 4.99
N GLU A 39 -27.53 10.40 5.59
CA GLU A 39 -26.80 11.59 6.02
C GLU A 39 -25.96 11.28 7.27
N LEU A 40 -24.65 11.33 7.15
CA LEU A 40 -23.70 11.13 8.25
C LEU A 40 -23.47 12.44 9.01
N ILE A 41 -23.31 13.53 8.30
CA ILE A 41 -23.14 14.87 8.87
C ILE A 41 -24.07 15.84 8.14
N LYS A 42 -24.92 16.54 8.88
CA LYS A 42 -25.89 17.48 8.34
C LYS A 42 -25.22 18.74 7.76
N PRO A 43 -25.79 19.36 6.71
CA PRO A 43 -25.30 20.62 6.17
C PRO A 43 -25.23 21.71 7.26
N GLY A 44 -24.26 22.62 7.14
CA GLY A 44 -24.05 23.72 8.06
C GLY A 44 -23.34 23.40 9.38
N VAL A 45 -23.11 22.13 9.68
CA VAL A 45 -22.33 21.72 10.86
C VAL A 45 -20.85 22.04 10.65
N LYS A 46 -20.16 22.53 11.67
CA LYS A 46 -18.71 22.73 11.63
C LYS A 46 -17.98 21.42 11.87
N PHE A 47 -16.97 21.15 11.04
CA PHE A 47 -16.10 20.02 11.27
C PHE A 47 -15.25 20.22 12.53
N THR A 48 -15.34 19.26 13.45
CA THR A 48 -14.47 19.13 14.62
C THR A 48 -13.87 17.74 14.63
N LYS A 49 -12.73 17.58 15.29
CA LYS A 49 -12.09 16.27 15.44
C LYS A 49 -13.06 15.19 15.95
N LYS A 50 -13.88 15.56 16.95
CA LYS A 50 -14.87 14.65 17.53
C LYS A 50 -15.91 14.21 16.50
N ILE A 51 -16.50 15.13 15.73
CA ILE A 51 -17.47 14.81 14.70
C ILE A 51 -16.87 13.95 13.60
N ILE A 52 -15.66 14.25 13.18
CA ILE A 52 -14.90 13.43 12.19
C ILE A 52 -14.72 12.01 12.72
N THR A 53 -14.25 11.86 13.96
CA THR A 53 -14.00 10.54 14.55
C THR A 53 -15.30 9.76 14.76
N ASP A 54 -16.33 10.36 15.36
CA ASP A 54 -17.56 9.67 15.73
C ASP A 54 -18.42 9.32 14.51
N LYS A 55 -18.43 10.17 13.48
CA LYS A 55 -19.30 10.01 12.30
C LYS A 55 -18.65 9.24 11.15
N LEU A 56 -17.36 9.43 10.91
CA LEU A 56 -16.65 8.80 9.79
C LEU A 56 -15.89 7.53 10.20
N PHE A 57 -15.58 7.38 11.50
CA PHE A 57 -14.85 6.24 12.04
C PHE A 57 -15.51 5.66 13.32
N PRO A 58 -16.80 5.32 13.28
CA PRO A 58 -17.49 4.79 14.45
C PRO A 58 -16.88 3.45 14.88
N SER A 59 -16.89 3.20 16.17
CA SER A 59 -16.39 1.94 16.76
C SER A 59 -17.23 0.73 16.37
N LYS A 60 -18.51 0.92 16.06
CA LYS A 60 -19.43 -0.11 15.54
C LYS A 60 -20.00 0.38 14.23
N ASN A 61 -19.83 -0.41 13.18
CA ASN A 61 -20.40 -0.08 11.88
C ASN A 61 -21.76 -0.78 11.73
N LYS A 62 -22.80 0.02 11.54
CA LYS A 62 -24.20 -0.39 11.38
C LYS A 62 -24.46 -1.21 10.10
N TYR A 63 -23.61 -1.04 9.09
CA TYR A 63 -23.81 -1.60 7.74
C TYR A 63 -23.09 -2.93 7.50
N TYR A 64 -22.19 -3.31 8.40
CA TYR A 64 -21.43 -4.54 8.24
C TYR A 64 -21.69 -5.45 9.43
N ASP A 65 -22.26 -6.60 9.16
CA ASP A 65 -22.46 -7.64 10.17
C ASP A 65 -21.09 -8.18 10.60
N ILE A 66 -20.79 -8.06 11.89
CA ILE A 66 -19.56 -8.51 12.53
C ILE A 66 -19.35 -10.03 12.35
N ASN A 67 -20.44 -10.76 12.07
CA ASN A 67 -20.44 -12.22 11.89
C ASN A 67 -20.10 -12.67 10.47
N SER A 68 -20.00 -11.78 9.50
CA SER A 68 -19.54 -12.17 8.17
C SER A 68 -18.03 -12.43 8.20
N LEU A 69 -17.65 -13.68 8.01
CA LEU A 69 -16.28 -14.25 8.08
C LEU A 69 -15.20 -13.56 7.23
N ASN A 70 -15.55 -12.55 6.44
CA ASN A 70 -14.68 -11.93 5.44
C ASN A 70 -14.43 -10.43 5.60
N VAL A 71 -14.97 -9.80 6.64
CA VAL A 71 -14.76 -8.35 6.85
C VAL A 71 -13.82 -8.16 8.02
N PRO A 72 -12.65 -7.50 7.82
CA PRO A 72 -11.82 -7.09 8.95
C PRO A 72 -12.66 -6.24 9.91
N GLU A 73 -12.54 -6.47 11.21
CA GLU A 73 -13.27 -5.85 12.31
C GLU A 73 -13.33 -4.31 12.31
N GLU A 74 -12.66 -3.64 11.39
CA GLU A 74 -12.64 -2.19 11.20
C GLU A 74 -13.01 -1.78 9.77
N SER A 75 -14.21 -2.12 9.31
CA SER A 75 -14.77 -1.48 8.12
C SER A 75 -15.13 -0.03 8.48
N SER A 76 -14.21 0.89 8.24
CA SER A 76 -14.49 2.32 8.42
C SER A 76 -15.52 2.76 7.39
N LEU A 77 -16.58 3.45 7.83
CA LEU A 77 -17.59 4.05 6.95
C LEU A 77 -16.99 4.93 5.85
N ILE A 78 -15.80 5.46 6.09
CA ILE A 78 -15.12 6.37 5.17
C ILE A 78 -14.93 5.83 3.74
N GLN A 79 -14.96 4.50 3.53
CA GLN A 79 -14.85 3.92 2.19
C GLN A 79 -16.12 4.10 1.36
N ASP A 80 -17.26 4.15 2.04
CA ASP A 80 -18.58 4.22 1.41
C ASP A 80 -19.22 5.59 1.53
N VAL A 81 -18.44 6.60 1.92
CA VAL A 81 -18.86 7.99 1.96
C VAL A 81 -18.76 8.61 0.56
N VAL A 82 -19.74 9.40 0.19
CA VAL A 82 -19.70 10.24 -1.00
C VAL A 82 -18.66 11.36 -0.77
N LEU A 83 -17.65 11.42 -1.65
CA LEU A 83 -16.50 12.31 -1.50
C LEU A 83 -16.67 13.66 -2.21
N GLU A 84 -17.88 13.94 -2.67
CA GLU A 84 -18.20 15.14 -3.40
C GLU A 84 -18.76 16.22 -2.46
N ASP A 85 -18.37 17.46 -2.69
CA ASP A 85 -18.94 18.67 -2.11
C ASP A 85 -19.09 18.74 -0.57
N TRP A 86 -18.12 18.19 0.17
CA TRP A 86 -18.11 18.31 1.63
C TRP A 86 -18.03 19.76 2.13
N THR A 87 -17.41 20.63 1.34
CA THR A 87 -17.27 22.06 1.63
C THR A 87 -17.51 22.88 0.36
N GLU A 88 -17.68 24.19 0.51
CA GLU A 88 -17.79 25.11 -0.64
C GLU A 88 -16.50 25.23 -1.46
N ASP A 89 -15.36 24.89 -0.87
CA ASP A 89 -14.04 24.99 -1.50
C ASP A 89 -13.67 23.72 -2.27
N LYS A 90 -13.73 23.80 -3.60
CA LYS A 90 -13.39 22.70 -4.51
C LYS A 90 -11.97 22.15 -4.32
N LYS A 91 -10.99 23.00 -3.95
CA LYS A 91 -9.61 22.55 -3.72
C LYS A 91 -9.53 21.64 -2.48
N ILE A 92 -10.27 22.00 -1.44
CA ILE A 92 -10.32 21.19 -0.21
C ILE A 92 -11.02 19.86 -0.47
N ASN A 93 -12.13 19.87 -1.20
CA ASN A 93 -12.83 18.65 -1.57
C ASN A 93 -11.94 17.70 -2.38
N SER A 94 -11.14 18.23 -3.30
CA SER A 94 -10.14 17.44 -4.04
C SER A 94 -9.08 16.83 -3.11
N LEU A 95 -8.53 17.60 -2.17
CA LEU A 95 -7.54 17.11 -1.20
C LEU A 95 -8.12 16.06 -0.25
N VAL A 96 -9.36 16.24 0.19
CA VAL A 96 -10.09 15.26 1.01
C VAL A 96 -10.27 13.95 0.24
N SER A 97 -10.77 14.03 -1.00
CA SER A 97 -10.93 12.87 -1.89
C SER A 97 -9.62 12.14 -2.12
N GLN A 98 -8.53 12.85 -2.38
CA GLN A 98 -7.21 12.26 -2.54
C GLN A 98 -6.71 11.60 -1.24
N ALA A 99 -6.94 12.22 -0.08
CA ALA A 99 -6.55 11.66 1.21
C ALA A 99 -7.29 10.35 1.50
N VAL A 100 -8.60 10.28 1.20
CA VAL A 100 -9.41 9.05 1.36
C VAL A 100 -8.95 7.96 0.40
N LYS A 101 -8.77 8.28 -0.89
CA LYS A 101 -8.27 7.32 -1.89
C LYS A 101 -6.93 6.70 -1.46
N ASN A 102 -5.99 7.54 -1.01
CA ASN A 102 -4.70 7.07 -0.51
C ASN A 102 -4.82 6.21 0.75
N TYR A 103 -5.77 6.52 1.63
CA TYR A 103 -6.05 5.69 2.81
C TYR A 103 -6.58 4.31 2.41
N VAL A 104 -7.55 4.26 1.49
CA VAL A 104 -8.16 3.01 1.02
C VAL A 104 -7.10 2.10 0.37
N VAL A 105 -6.23 2.66 -0.48
CA VAL A 105 -5.13 1.89 -1.11
C VAL A 105 -4.22 1.28 -0.04
N LYS A 106 -3.70 2.10 0.88
CA LYS A 106 -2.80 1.63 1.94
C LYS A 106 -3.44 0.61 2.88
N ARG A 107 -4.73 0.77 3.18
CA ARG A 107 -5.48 -0.19 3.97
C ARG A 107 -5.62 -1.53 3.25
N ASN A 108 -5.93 -1.50 1.96
CA ASN A 108 -6.03 -2.71 1.15
C ASN A 108 -4.68 -3.44 1.05
N ASP A 109 -3.58 -2.71 0.94
CA ASP A 109 -2.23 -3.27 0.96
C ASP A 109 -1.93 -3.96 2.30
N LEU A 110 -2.27 -3.32 3.42
CA LEU A 110 -2.13 -3.91 4.75
C LEU A 110 -2.99 -5.16 4.90
N ALA A 111 -4.25 -5.12 4.46
CA ALA A 111 -5.15 -6.26 4.51
C ALA A 111 -4.65 -7.43 3.64
N SER A 112 -4.10 -7.14 2.46
CA SER A 112 -3.52 -8.16 1.57
C SER A 112 -2.28 -8.80 2.16
N LYS A 113 -1.40 -8.02 2.78
CA LYS A 113 -0.22 -8.52 3.52
C LYS A 113 -0.67 -9.42 4.68
N PHE A 114 -1.59 -8.94 5.49
CA PHE A 114 -2.11 -9.72 6.61
C PHE A 114 -2.73 -11.05 6.16
N LYS A 115 -3.53 -11.04 5.08
CA LYS A 115 -4.11 -12.29 4.52
C LYS A 115 -3.04 -13.26 4.04
N LYS A 116 -2.00 -12.77 3.36
CA LYS A 116 -0.87 -13.60 2.92
C LYS A 116 -0.12 -14.24 4.08
N GLU A 117 0.24 -13.43 5.06
CA GLU A 117 0.99 -13.90 6.24
C GLU A 117 0.14 -14.84 7.09
N LYS A 118 -1.15 -14.54 7.26
CA LYS A 118 -2.09 -15.43 7.94
C LYS A 118 -2.19 -16.77 7.23
N PHE A 119 -2.36 -16.76 5.90
CA PHE A 119 -2.45 -17.98 5.10
C PHE A 119 -1.16 -18.82 5.21
N SER A 120 0.01 -18.19 5.11
CA SER A 120 1.30 -18.87 5.28
C SER A 120 1.44 -19.53 6.66
N LEU A 121 0.91 -18.88 7.72
CA LEU A 121 0.93 -19.45 9.06
C LEU A 121 -0.09 -20.58 9.28
N GLU A 122 -1.25 -20.51 8.63
CA GLU A 122 -2.32 -21.49 8.78
C GLU A 122 -2.07 -22.76 7.94
N VAL A 123 -1.59 -22.60 6.72
CA VAL A 123 -1.30 -23.71 5.79
C VAL A 123 0.07 -24.33 6.10
N GLY A 124 0.99 -23.52 6.62
CA GLY A 124 2.38 -23.92 6.84
C GLY A 124 3.16 -24.01 5.52
N ASP A 125 4.42 -24.40 5.63
CA ASP A 125 5.25 -24.72 4.47
C ASP A 125 5.02 -26.18 4.08
N GLU A 126 4.87 -26.46 2.77
CA GLU A 126 4.85 -27.80 2.23
C GLU A 126 6.27 -28.42 2.32
N LEU A 127 6.64 -28.86 3.51
CA LEU A 127 7.91 -29.53 3.73
C LEU A 127 7.77 -31.04 3.53
N ALA A 128 8.81 -31.67 2.97
CA ALA A 128 8.84 -33.11 2.83
C ALA A 128 8.79 -33.79 4.21
N PRO A 129 8.21 -35.00 4.32
CA PRO A 129 8.15 -35.72 5.58
C PRO A 129 9.53 -35.85 6.25
N GLY A 130 9.61 -35.48 7.53
CA GLY A 130 10.86 -35.52 8.30
C GLY A 130 11.66 -34.21 8.31
N ILE A 131 11.27 -33.19 7.53
CA ILE A 131 11.90 -31.85 7.56
C ILE A 131 11.11 -30.98 8.50
N VAL A 132 11.73 -30.46 9.55
CA VAL A 132 11.11 -29.60 10.55
C VAL A 132 11.11 -28.14 10.08
N GLN A 133 12.17 -27.71 9.38
CA GLN A 133 12.33 -26.34 8.93
C GLN A 133 13.27 -26.27 7.73
N MET A 134 12.99 -25.39 6.77
CA MET A 134 13.84 -25.12 5.61
C MET A 134 14.27 -23.65 5.61
N ALA A 135 15.58 -23.40 5.52
CA ALA A 135 16.14 -22.06 5.32
C ALA A 135 16.66 -21.95 3.88
N LYS A 136 16.19 -20.93 3.14
CA LYS A 136 16.71 -20.58 1.81
C LYS A 136 17.67 -19.40 1.97
N VAL A 137 18.95 -19.64 1.71
CA VAL A 137 19.98 -18.60 1.78
C VAL A 137 20.37 -18.21 0.36
N TYR A 138 20.17 -16.95 0.01
CA TYR A 138 20.57 -16.39 -1.28
C TYR A 138 21.93 -15.73 -1.13
N VAL A 139 22.94 -16.23 -1.88
CA VAL A 139 24.30 -15.69 -1.83
C VAL A 139 24.62 -15.05 -3.18
N ALA A 140 25.00 -13.77 -3.15
CA ALA A 140 25.53 -13.06 -4.32
C ALA A 140 27.05 -12.88 -4.18
N LYS A 141 27.80 -13.28 -5.19
CA LYS A 141 29.25 -13.14 -5.24
C LYS A 141 29.66 -12.37 -6.51
N LYS A 142 30.35 -11.24 -6.34
CA LYS A 142 30.95 -10.53 -7.45
C LYS A 142 32.27 -11.18 -7.84
N ARG A 143 32.40 -11.63 -9.10
CA ARG A 143 33.64 -12.18 -9.66
C ARG A 143 34.13 -11.28 -10.78
N LYS A 144 35.44 -11.05 -10.83
CA LYS A 144 36.07 -10.40 -11.99
C LYS A 144 36.10 -11.38 -13.16
N LEU A 145 35.77 -10.87 -14.33
CA LEU A 145 35.84 -11.62 -15.57
C LEU A 145 37.31 -12.00 -15.89
N LYS A 146 37.50 -13.22 -16.39
CA LYS A 146 38.81 -13.73 -16.79
C LYS A 146 38.77 -14.23 -18.24
N VAL A 147 39.93 -14.22 -18.90
CA VAL A 147 40.10 -14.86 -20.22
C VAL A 147 39.71 -16.35 -20.07
N GLY A 148 38.93 -16.85 -21.00
CA GLY A 148 38.39 -18.23 -20.98
C GLY A 148 37.03 -18.35 -20.34
N ASP A 149 36.50 -17.32 -19.68
CA ASP A 149 35.10 -17.38 -19.12
C ASP A 149 34.09 -17.37 -20.26
N LYS A 150 33.08 -18.25 -20.12
CA LYS A 150 31.97 -18.35 -21.07
C LYS A 150 30.89 -17.34 -20.72
N MET A 151 30.55 -16.51 -21.68
CA MET A 151 29.55 -15.46 -21.56
C MET A 151 28.43 -15.66 -22.58
N ALA A 152 27.22 -15.20 -22.24
CA ALA A 152 26.07 -15.23 -23.14
C ALA A 152 25.22 -13.98 -22.98
N GLY A 153 24.70 -13.49 -24.09
CA GLY A 153 23.68 -12.45 -24.11
C GLY A 153 22.28 -13.01 -23.90
N ARG A 154 21.29 -12.14 -23.87
CA ARG A 154 19.88 -12.50 -23.66
C ARG A 154 19.23 -13.23 -24.84
N HIS A 155 19.83 -13.17 -26.03
CA HIS A 155 19.24 -13.68 -27.29
C HIS A 155 19.95 -14.96 -27.78
N GLY A 156 20.57 -15.75 -26.89
CA GLY A 156 21.20 -17.01 -27.24
C GLY A 156 22.61 -16.88 -27.87
N ASN A 157 23.13 -15.68 -28.01
CA ASN A 157 24.51 -15.41 -28.43
C ASN A 157 25.46 -15.79 -27.28
N LYS A 158 26.28 -16.82 -27.51
CA LYS A 158 27.25 -17.33 -26.53
C LYS A 158 28.66 -17.23 -27.08
N GLY A 159 29.61 -16.89 -26.22
CA GLY A 159 31.03 -16.77 -26.59
C GLY A 159 31.93 -17.01 -25.40
N VAL A 160 33.21 -17.06 -25.65
CA VAL A 160 34.26 -17.18 -24.64
C VAL A 160 35.10 -15.90 -24.67
N VAL A 161 35.44 -15.37 -23.50
CA VAL A 161 36.29 -14.18 -23.38
C VAL A 161 37.69 -14.54 -23.88
N ALA A 162 38.08 -13.99 -25.04
CA ALA A 162 39.35 -14.23 -25.65
C ALA A 162 40.45 -13.29 -25.09
N ARG A 163 40.09 -12.05 -24.78
CA ARG A 163 41.04 -11.02 -24.34
C ARG A 163 40.32 -9.96 -23.48
N ILE A 164 41.05 -9.44 -22.53
CA ILE A 164 40.62 -8.29 -21.71
C ILE A 164 41.57 -7.14 -22.06
N VAL A 165 41.02 -6.04 -22.50
CA VAL A 165 41.77 -4.82 -22.90
C VAL A 165 41.32 -3.65 -22.05
N LYS A 166 42.11 -2.56 -22.07
CA LYS A 166 41.69 -1.31 -21.43
C LYS A 166 40.55 -0.66 -22.22
N GLU A 167 39.78 0.20 -21.56
CA GLU A 167 38.69 0.91 -22.19
C GLU A 167 39.10 1.75 -23.40
N GLU A 168 40.31 2.32 -23.35
CA GLU A 168 40.91 3.09 -24.42
C GLU A 168 41.17 2.28 -25.71
N ASP A 169 41.36 0.97 -25.56
CA ASP A 169 41.61 0.03 -26.67
C ASP A 169 40.33 -0.68 -27.16
N MET A 170 39.17 -0.32 -26.61
CA MET A 170 37.89 -0.89 -27.01
C MET A 170 37.34 -0.19 -28.26
N PRO A 171 36.63 -0.93 -29.14
CA PRO A 171 35.89 -0.30 -30.23
C PRO A 171 34.85 0.69 -29.67
N PHE A 172 34.68 1.81 -30.36
CA PHE A 172 33.73 2.85 -29.97
C PHE A 172 32.82 3.23 -31.14
N LEU A 173 31.64 3.71 -30.80
CA LEU A 173 30.67 4.24 -31.76
C LEU A 173 30.98 5.68 -32.11
N GLU A 174 30.43 6.19 -33.22
CA GLU A 174 30.65 7.57 -33.72
C GLU A 174 30.45 8.66 -32.66
N TYR A 175 29.57 8.40 -31.70
CA TYR A 175 29.29 9.34 -30.58
C TYR A 175 30.13 9.07 -29.32
N GLY A 176 31.19 8.26 -29.41
CA GLY A 176 32.22 8.12 -28.37
C GLY A 176 31.92 7.16 -27.24
N SER A 177 30.83 6.41 -27.27
CA SER A 177 30.59 5.33 -26.28
C SER A 177 31.26 4.03 -26.72
N THR A 178 31.93 3.33 -25.80
CA THR A 178 32.50 2.00 -26.00
C THR A 178 31.42 0.96 -26.28
N VAL A 179 31.75 -0.01 -27.15
CA VAL A 179 30.86 -1.11 -27.54
C VAL A 179 30.82 -2.21 -26.48
#